data_03fcda79134e43b090cf1fe1a7f29d47
#
_entry.id   03fcda79134e43b090cf1fe1a7f29d47
#
_cell.length_a   1.000
_cell.length_b   1.000
_cell.length_c   1.000
_cell.angle_alpha   90.00
_cell.angle_beta   90.00
_cell.angle_gamma   90.00
#
_symmetry.space_group_name_H-M   'P 1'
#
loop_
_entity.id
_entity.type
_entity.pdbx_description
1 polymer ?
#
loop_
_entity_poly.entity_id
_entity_poly.type
_entity_poly.pdbx_seq_one_letter_code
_entity_poly.pdbx_strand_id
1 'polypeptide(L)'
;MSQAPQAKYRKDYQAPSHKITDIDLTFDLYDNDTIVTALSKVVQKGESTTLELDGEGLELRSVKVNGEDWAHHEVKEASLVLSDLPAEFELEIITKIDPEANTALEGLYKSGGAFCTQCEAEGFRRITYYLDRPDVLAKYTTKVIADKATYPYLLSNGNRIAQGEAENGRHWVQWQDPHPKPAYLFALVAGDFDVLRDKYTTMSGRNVDLEIFVDKGNLDRAGHAMTSLINSMKWDEERFGLEYDLDIYMIVAVDFFNMGAMENKGLNIFNSKFVLANDQTATDRDYLGIEAVIGHEYFHNWTGNRVTCRDWFQLSLKEGLTVFRDQEFSSDLGSRAVNRIDNVRIIRGPQFAEDASPMSHPIRPDKVIEMNNFYTLTVYEKGSEVIRMYTLCLARKASKKV
;
A
#
# COMPACT_ATOMS: atom_id res chain seq x y z
N MET A 1 11.94 9.03 -30.16
CA MET A 1 11.71 10.27 -29.40
C MET A 1 10.56 9.93 -28.45
N SER A 2 10.80 9.87 -27.15
CA SER A 2 9.72 9.68 -26.18
C SER A 2 8.71 10.81 -26.33
N GLN A 3 7.42 10.48 -26.44
CA GLN A 3 6.37 11.48 -26.44
C GLN A 3 6.45 12.27 -25.13
N ALA A 4 6.29 13.60 -25.21
CA ALA A 4 6.22 14.42 -23.99
C ALA A 4 5.10 13.90 -23.08
N PRO A 5 5.30 13.83 -21.75
CA PRO A 5 4.29 13.35 -20.83
C PRO A 5 2.97 14.11 -21.01
N GLN A 6 1.88 13.38 -21.18
CA GLN A 6 0.55 13.97 -21.40
C GLN A 6 -0.20 14.11 -20.06
N ALA A 7 -0.92 15.23 -19.92
CA ALA A 7 -1.75 15.45 -18.74
C ALA A 7 -2.99 14.53 -18.76
N LYS A 8 -3.21 13.84 -17.67
CA LYS A 8 -4.44 13.08 -17.36
C LYS A 8 -5.42 14.03 -16.66
N TYR A 9 -6.71 13.92 -16.97
CA TYR A 9 -7.76 14.79 -16.40
C TYR A 9 -8.83 13.97 -15.68
N ARG A 10 -9.27 14.45 -14.52
CA ARG A 10 -10.34 13.82 -13.72
C ARG A 10 -11.64 13.61 -14.49
N LYS A 11 -12.01 14.55 -15.36
CA LYS A 11 -13.22 14.46 -16.18
C LYS A 11 -13.20 13.33 -17.21
N ASP A 12 -12.00 12.83 -17.57
CA ASP A 12 -11.82 11.81 -18.59
C ASP A 12 -11.85 10.39 -18.01
N TYR A 13 -12.27 10.24 -16.74
CA TYR A 13 -12.41 8.94 -16.11
C TYR A 13 -13.36 8.04 -16.92
N GLN A 14 -12.87 6.85 -17.22
CA GLN A 14 -13.62 5.76 -17.84
C GLN A 14 -13.55 4.56 -16.87
N ALA A 15 -14.69 3.89 -16.65
CA ALA A 15 -14.68 2.63 -15.91
C ALA A 15 -13.89 1.57 -16.69
N PRO A 16 -13.19 0.63 -16.00
CA PRO A 16 -12.43 -0.41 -16.67
C PRO A 16 -13.35 -1.32 -17.49
N SER A 17 -12.88 -1.71 -18.69
CA SER A 17 -13.60 -2.61 -19.61
C SER A 17 -13.73 -4.05 -19.08
N HIS A 18 -12.86 -4.43 -18.16
CA HIS A 18 -12.80 -5.74 -17.54
C HIS A 18 -12.69 -5.61 -16.01
N LYS A 19 -13.08 -6.66 -15.31
CA LYS A 19 -12.90 -6.84 -13.88
C LYS A 19 -11.94 -8.02 -13.64
N ILE A 20 -10.97 -7.85 -12.76
CA ILE A 20 -10.19 -8.94 -12.20
C ILE A 20 -10.77 -9.24 -10.82
N THR A 21 -11.23 -10.47 -10.58
CA THR A 21 -11.86 -10.85 -9.32
C THR A 21 -10.90 -11.51 -8.35
N ASP A 22 -9.95 -12.27 -8.89
CA ASP A 22 -8.96 -13.04 -8.15
C ASP A 22 -7.63 -12.99 -8.92
N ILE A 23 -6.53 -12.97 -8.19
CA ILE A 23 -5.19 -13.11 -8.73
C ILE A 23 -4.36 -14.01 -7.82
N ASP A 24 -3.78 -15.06 -8.41
CA ASP A 24 -2.79 -15.93 -7.77
C ASP A 24 -1.41 -15.56 -8.31
N LEU A 25 -0.54 -15.09 -7.41
CA LEU A 25 0.83 -14.69 -7.71
C LEU A 25 1.81 -15.71 -7.19
N THR A 26 2.75 -16.14 -8.01
CA THR A 26 3.92 -16.93 -7.58
C THR A 26 5.19 -16.16 -7.92
N PHE A 27 5.97 -15.84 -6.89
CA PHE A 27 7.28 -15.22 -7.01
C PHE A 27 8.35 -16.27 -6.78
N ASP A 28 9.16 -16.55 -7.80
CA ASP A 28 10.38 -17.34 -7.70
C ASP A 28 11.56 -16.35 -7.62
N LEU A 29 11.94 -16.01 -6.38
CA LEU A 29 12.85 -14.90 -6.09
C LEU A 29 14.31 -15.27 -6.35
N TYR A 30 14.94 -14.53 -7.22
CA TYR A 30 16.38 -14.42 -7.43
C TYR A 30 16.75 -12.94 -7.58
N ASP A 31 17.97 -12.57 -7.24
CA ASP A 31 18.38 -11.15 -7.18
C ASP A 31 18.14 -10.42 -8.52
N ASN A 32 18.54 -11.04 -9.63
CA ASN A 32 18.49 -10.45 -10.97
C ASN A 32 17.62 -11.21 -11.98
N ASP A 33 17.01 -12.32 -11.60
CA ASP A 33 16.25 -13.21 -12.48
C ASP A 33 14.93 -13.66 -11.83
N THR A 34 14.26 -12.77 -11.10
CA THR A 34 12.98 -13.12 -10.45
C THR A 34 11.90 -13.40 -11.50
N ILE A 35 11.28 -14.56 -11.39
CA ILE A 35 10.15 -14.96 -12.23
C ILE A 35 8.84 -14.74 -11.45
N VAL A 36 7.92 -14.04 -12.08
CA VAL A 36 6.58 -13.81 -11.55
C VAL A 36 5.56 -14.50 -12.44
N THR A 37 4.80 -15.42 -11.88
CA THR A 37 3.62 -16.02 -12.52
C THR A 37 2.37 -15.41 -11.92
N ALA A 38 1.55 -14.76 -12.74
CA ALA A 38 0.28 -14.17 -12.37
C ALA A 38 -0.86 -14.91 -13.08
N LEU A 39 -1.74 -15.57 -12.32
CA LEU A 39 -2.96 -16.21 -12.80
C LEU A 39 -4.16 -15.42 -12.35
N SER A 40 -4.84 -14.74 -13.25
CA SER A 40 -5.97 -13.84 -12.98
C SER A 40 -7.28 -14.39 -13.50
N LYS A 41 -8.38 -14.28 -12.72
CA LYS A 41 -9.75 -14.48 -13.22
C LYS A 41 -10.30 -13.15 -13.72
N VAL A 42 -10.60 -13.10 -15.01
CA VAL A 42 -11.00 -11.89 -15.72
C VAL A 42 -12.43 -12.01 -16.25
N VAL A 43 -13.22 -10.96 -16.03
CA VAL A 43 -14.60 -10.85 -16.48
C VAL A 43 -14.78 -9.54 -17.25
N GLN A 44 -15.31 -9.63 -18.47
CA GLN A 44 -15.67 -8.49 -19.32
C GLN A 44 -16.81 -7.68 -18.69
N LYS A 45 -16.71 -6.34 -18.75
CA LYS A 45 -17.71 -5.39 -18.25
C LYS A 45 -18.29 -4.48 -19.32
N GLY A 46 -18.48 -4.95 -20.48
CA GLY A 46 -18.98 -4.18 -21.60
C GLY A 46 -18.90 -5.00 -22.88
N GLU A 47 -18.72 -4.35 -24.01
CA GLU A 47 -18.67 -5.03 -25.31
C GLU A 47 -17.24 -5.22 -25.83
N SER A 48 -16.21 -4.71 -25.12
CA SER A 48 -14.83 -4.77 -25.56
C SER A 48 -14.25 -6.18 -25.39
N THR A 49 -13.85 -6.81 -26.47
CA THR A 49 -13.07 -8.06 -26.50
C THR A 49 -11.56 -7.83 -26.42
N THR A 50 -11.15 -6.57 -26.20
CA THR A 50 -9.75 -6.15 -26.08
C THR A 50 -9.48 -5.69 -24.65
N LEU A 51 -8.40 -6.20 -24.06
CA LEU A 51 -7.90 -5.84 -22.75
C LEU A 51 -6.49 -5.25 -22.89
N GLU A 52 -6.30 -4.04 -22.41
CA GLU A 52 -4.99 -3.40 -22.30
C GLU A 52 -4.58 -3.39 -20.84
N LEU A 53 -3.41 -3.99 -20.54
CA LEU A 53 -2.82 -4.10 -19.21
C LEU A 53 -1.58 -3.20 -19.14
N ASP A 54 -1.45 -2.44 -18.06
CA ASP A 54 -0.26 -1.63 -17.78
C ASP A 54 0.94 -2.53 -17.51
N GLY A 55 2.14 -2.15 -17.96
CA GLY A 55 3.39 -2.88 -17.73
C GLY A 55 4.61 -2.04 -18.06
N GLU A 56 5.58 -1.97 -17.16
CA GLU A 56 6.80 -1.19 -17.32
C GLU A 56 8.04 -1.99 -16.91
N GLY A 57 9.06 -2.01 -17.78
CA GLY A 57 10.34 -2.67 -17.49
C GLY A 57 10.25 -4.18 -17.34
N LEU A 58 9.24 -4.82 -17.93
CA LEU A 58 8.97 -6.25 -17.82
C LEU A 58 9.53 -7.01 -19.03
N GLU A 59 10.11 -8.17 -18.79
CA GLU A 59 10.38 -9.16 -19.85
C GLU A 59 9.23 -10.19 -19.87
N LEU A 60 8.36 -10.12 -20.90
CA LEU A 60 7.28 -11.07 -21.08
C LEU A 60 7.83 -12.45 -21.48
N ARG A 61 7.46 -13.50 -20.75
CA ARG A 61 7.86 -14.89 -21.02
C ARG A 61 6.75 -15.72 -21.63
N SER A 62 5.50 -15.53 -21.16
CA SER A 62 4.36 -16.32 -21.62
C SER A 62 3.06 -15.56 -21.36
N VAL A 63 2.10 -15.77 -22.27
CA VAL A 63 0.70 -15.36 -22.12
C VAL A 63 -0.19 -16.53 -22.47
N LYS A 64 -1.08 -16.95 -21.55
CA LYS A 64 -2.08 -17.98 -21.82
C LYS A 64 -3.47 -17.52 -21.42
N VAL A 65 -4.45 -17.91 -22.21
CA VAL A 65 -5.87 -17.73 -21.93
C VAL A 65 -6.51 -19.11 -21.80
N ASN A 66 -7.14 -19.38 -20.64
CA ASN A 66 -7.73 -20.69 -20.31
C ASN A 66 -6.74 -21.87 -20.47
N GLY A 67 -5.46 -21.64 -20.12
CA GLY A 67 -4.39 -22.63 -20.19
C GLY A 67 -3.74 -22.82 -21.58
N GLU A 68 -4.25 -22.14 -22.61
CA GLU A 68 -3.73 -22.23 -23.98
C GLU A 68 -2.88 -20.99 -24.33
N ASP A 69 -1.75 -21.21 -25.04
CA ASP A 69 -0.90 -20.09 -25.50
C ASP A 69 -1.71 -19.09 -26.34
N TRP A 70 -1.63 -17.79 -25.99
CA TRP A 70 -2.45 -16.78 -26.61
C TRP A 70 -1.65 -15.95 -27.62
N ALA A 71 -1.85 -16.22 -28.92
CA ALA A 71 -1.13 -15.53 -29.99
C ALA A 71 -1.67 -14.11 -30.32
N HIS A 72 -2.90 -13.79 -29.87
CA HIS A 72 -3.56 -12.52 -30.15
C HIS A 72 -3.16 -11.45 -29.10
N HIS A 73 -1.84 -11.19 -29.00
CA HIS A 73 -1.32 -10.17 -28.10
C HIS A 73 -0.25 -9.30 -28.76
N GLU A 74 -0.11 -8.07 -28.27
CA GLU A 74 0.89 -7.09 -28.70
C GLU A 74 1.55 -6.48 -27.45
N VAL A 75 2.88 -6.60 -27.36
CA VAL A 75 3.67 -5.91 -26.32
C VAL A 75 4.00 -4.50 -26.81
N LYS A 76 3.61 -3.48 -26.03
CA LYS A 76 3.94 -2.08 -26.26
C LYS A 76 4.96 -1.60 -25.22
N GLU A 77 5.41 -0.35 -25.35
CA GLU A 77 6.40 0.26 -24.44
C GLU A 77 5.96 0.25 -22.95
N ALA A 78 4.66 0.49 -22.70
CA ALA A 78 4.10 0.60 -21.35
C ALA A 78 2.82 -0.25 -21.15
N SER A 79 2.53 -1.18 -22.05
CA SER A 79 1.34 -2.02 -21.93
C SER A 79 1.44 -3.34 -22.71
N LEU A 80 0.57 -4.28 -22.34
CA LEU A 80 0.27 -5.50 -23.07
C LEU A 80 -1.18 -5.44 -23.53
N VAL A 81 -1.41 -5.52 -24.84
CA VAL A 81 -2.75 -5.53 -25.43
C VAL A 81 -3.11 -6.96 -25.83
N LEU A 82 -4.26 -7.44 -25.35
CA LEU A 82 -4.82 -8.75 -25.67
C LEU A 82 -6.11 -8.53 -26.47
N SER A 83 -6.29 -9.22 -27.58
CA SER A 83 -7.46 -9.14 -28.47
C SER A 83 -8.22 -10.44 -28.57
N ASP A 84 -9.45 -10.40 -29.06
CA ASP A 84 -10.33 -11.55 -29.32
C ASP A 84 -10.63 -12.39 -28.06
N LEU A 85 -10.68 -11.74 -26.90
CA LEU A 85 -10.87 -12.39 -25.61
C LEU A 85 -12.32 -12.85 -25.40
N PRO A 86 -12.54 -14.01 -24.74
CA PRO A 86 -13.87 -14.42 -24.30
C PRO A 86 -14.39 -13.52 -23.17
N ALA A 87 -15.68 -13.59 -22.88
CA ALA A 87 -16.31 -12.76 -21.86
C ALA A 87 -15.82 -13.06 -20.41
N GLU A 88 -15.47 -14.32 -20.14
CA GLU A 88 -14.88 -14.77 -18.87
C GLU A 88 -13.74 -15.72 -19.19
N PHE A 89 -12.58 -15.53 -18.52
CA PHE A 89 -11.39 -16.33 -18.77
C PHE A 89 -10.40 -16.29 -17.62
N GLU A 90 -9.53 -17.30 -17.58
CA GLU A 90 -8.31 -17.27 -16.79
C GLU A 90 -7.16 -16.76 -17.66
N LEU A 91 -6.44 -15.77 -17.14
CA LEU A 91 -5.28 -15.17 -17.80
C LEU A 91 -4.02 -15.50 -17.00
N GLU A 92 -3.12 -16.30 -17.57
CA GLU A 92 -1.79 -16.53 -17.02
C GLU A 92 -0.77 -15.66 -17.77
N ILE A 93 -0.02 -14.87 -17.01
CA ILE A 93 1.11 -14.08 -17.52
C ILE A 93 2.35 -14.44 -16.72
N ILE A 94 3.43 -14.77 -17.40
CA ILE A 94 4.74 -15.01 -16.80
C ILE A 94 5.66 -13.87 -17.24
N THR A 95 6.21 -13.17 -16.26
CA THR A 95 7.18 -12.09 -16.45
C THR A 95 8.50 -12.42 -15.74
N LYS A 96 9.58 -11.86 -16.27
CA LYS A 96 10.88 -11.82 -15.61
C LYS A 96 11.19 -10.37 -15.27
N ILE A 97 11.69 -10.14 -14.06
CA ILE A 97 12.11 -8.83 -13.54
C ILE A 97 13.49 -8.94 -12.89
N ASP A 98 14.16 -7.80 -12.76
CA ASP A 98 15.48 -7.66 -12.12
C ASP A 98 15.35 -6.70 -10.90
N PRO A 99 15.09 -7.24 -9.70
CA PRO A 99 14.93 -6.42 -8.49
C PRO A 99 16.23 -5.75 -8.04
N GLU A 100 17.41 -6.33 -8.33
CA GLU A 100 18.69 -5.74 -7.93
C GLU A 100 19.04 -4.52 -8.78
N ALA A 101 18.70 -4.53 -10.07
CA ALA A 101 18.90 -3.40 -10.97
C ALA A 101 17.81 -2.32 -10.82
N ASN A 102 16.74 -2.58 -10.07
CA ASN A 102 15.64 -1.64 -9.90
C ASN A 102 16.00 -0.49 -8.94
N THR A 103 16.38 0.65 -9.50
CA THR A 103 16.69 1.89 -8.77
C THR A 103 15.53 2.88 -8.71
N ALA A 104 14.40 2.57 -9.33
CA ALA A 104 13.20 3.40 -9.26
C ALA A 104 12.54 3.36 -7.88
N LEU A 105 12.81 2.31 -7.09
CA LEU A 105 12.19 2.01 -5.80
C LEU A 105 10.66 1.92 -5.92
N GLU A 106 10.19 1.40 -7.06
CA GLU A 106 8.80 1.09 -7.37
C GLU A 106 8.69 -0.33 -7.92
N GLY A 107 7.59 -1.03 -7.63
CA GLY A 107 7.49 -2.46 -7.86
C GLY A 107 8.31 -3.25 -6.85
N LEU A 108 8.96 -4.33 -7.28
CA LEU A 108 9.85 -5.15 -6.45
C LEU A 108 11.31 -4.70 -6.63
N TYR A 109 11.99 -4.39 -5.53
CA TYR A 109 13.38 -3.94 -5.50
C TYR A 109 14.12 -4.50 -4.28
N LYS A 110 15.42 -4.21 -4.14
CA LYS A 110 16.23 -4.58 -2.97
C LYS A 110 16.54 -3.38 -2.09
N SER A 111 16.35 -3.54 -0.77
CA SER A 111 16.68 -2.57 0.26
C SER A 111 17.48 -3.28 1.36
N GLY A 112 18.74 -2.87 1.61
CA GLY A 112 19.57 -3.45 2.66
C GLY A 112 19.81 -4.97 2.55
N GLY A 113 19.71 -5.55 1.33
CA GLY A 113 19.80 -6.99 1.09
C GLY A 113 18.46 -7.73 1.12
N ALA A 114 17.40 -7.15 1.65
CA ALA A 114 16.06 -7.69 1.59
C ALA A 114 15.34 -7.32 0.28
N PHE A 115 14.42 -8.17 -0.19
CA PHE A 115 13.42 -7.79 -1.19
C PHE A 115 12.32 -6.98 -0.53
N CYS A 116 11.88 -5.93 -1.21
CA CYS A 116 10.84 -5.02 -0.73
C CYS A 116 10.00 -4.52 -1.92
N THR A 117 8.74 -4.23 -1.69
CA THR A 117 7.85 -3.65 -2.72
C THR A 117 7.39 -2.25 -2.35
N GLN A 118 7.21 -1.40 -3.38
CA GLN A 118 6.42 -0.17 -3.31
C GLN A 118 5.51 -0.12 -4.54
N CYS A 119 4.20 -0.21 -4.34
CA CYS A 119 3.22 -0.27 -5.43
C CYS A 119 2.36 0.99 -5.57
N GLU A 120 2.22 1.83 -4.56
CA GLU A 120 1.55 3.12 -4.66
C GLU A 120 2.47 4.17 -5.32
N ALA A 121 2.00 4.92 -6.34
CA ALA A 121 0.65 4.91 -6.89
C ALA A 121 0.47 3.87 -8.03
N GLU A 122 1.44 3.69 -8.92
CA GLU A 122 1.37 2.92 -10.17
C GLU A 122 2.57 1.94 -10.31
N GLY A 123 3.08 1.38 -9.18
CA GLY A 123 4.27 0.52 -9.16
C GLY A 123 4.01 -0.97 -9.39
N PHE A 124 2.79 -1.46 -9.23
CA PHE A 124 2.48 -2.87 -9.44
C PHE A 124 2.72 -3.32 -10.89
N ARG A 125 2.56 -2.43 -11.86
CA ARG A 125 2.87 -2.63 -13.29
C ARG A 125 4.34 -2.92 -13.58
N ARG A 126 5.24 -2.73 -12.61
CA ARG A 126 6.66 -3.12 -12.67
C ARG A 126 6.93 -4.54 -12.16
N ILE A 127 5.88 -5.25 -11.74
CA ILE A 127 5.94 -6.65 -11.26
C ILE A 127 5.37 -7.60 -12.31
N THR A 128 4.19 -7.29 -12.82
CA THR A 128 3.51 -8.04 -13.88
C THR A 128 2.56 -7.12 -14.63
N TYR A 129 2.13 -7.54 -15.82
CA TYR A 129 1.09 -6.81 -16.55
C TYR A 129 -0.25 -6.91 -15.84
N TYR A 130 -0.89 -5.77 -15.57
CA TYR A 130 -2.11 -5.69 -14.78
C TYR A 130 -2.96 -4.48 -15.11
N LEU A 131 -4.25 -4.48 -14.75
CA LEU A 131 -5.07 -3.26 -14.69
C LEU A 131 -4.69 -2.49 -13.41
N ASP A 132 -3.58 -1.74 -13.47
CA ASP A 132 -2.94 -1.10 -12.32
C ASP A 132 -3.62 0.25 -11.99
N ARG A 133 -4.82 0.14 -11.45
CA ARG A 133 -5.69 1.28 -11.10
C ARG A 133 -6.52 0.98 -9.85
N PRO A 134 -6.85 2.00 -9.03
CA PRO A 134 -7.48 1.79 -7.71
C PRO A 134 -8.92 1.26 -7.76
N ASP A 135 -9.63 1.33 -8.88
CA ASP A 135 -10.99 0.81 -9.04
C ASP A 135 -11.06 -0.64 -9.54
N VAL A 136 -9.91 -1.31 -9.68
CA VAL A 136 -9.82 -2.74 -9.95
C VAL A 136 -9.46 -3.47 -8.67
N LEU A 137 -10.43 -4.16 -8.09
CA LEU A 137 -10.37 -4.81 -6.79
C LEU A 137 -10.39 -6.33 -6.98
N ALA A 138 -9.30 -7.01 -6.60
CA ALA A 138 -9.18 -8.46 -6.66
C ALA A 138 -8.82 -9.05 -5.29
N LYS A 139 -9.12 -10.33 -5.08
CA LYS A 139 -8.56 -11.13 -3.98
C LYS A 139 -7.20 -11.65 -4.40
N TYR A 140 -6.23 -11.56 -3.49
CA TYR A 140 -4.85 -11.95 -3.75
C TYR A 140 -4.48 -13.21 -2.99
N THR A 141 -3.93 -14.19 -3.70
CA THR A 141 -3.17 -15.30 -3.13
C THR A 141 -1.72 -15.14 -3.61
N THR A 142 -0.76 -15.12 -2.69
CA THR A 142 0.64 -14.88 -3.02
C THR A 142 1.51 -16.01 -2.48
N LYS A 143 2.23 -16.70 -3.36
CA LYS A 143 3.27 -17.66 -3.01
C LYS A 143 4.64 -17.07 -3.28
N VAL A 144 5.49 -17.06 -2.27
CA VAL A 144 6.87 -16.56 -2.37
C VAL A 144 7.82 -17.73 -2.14
N ILE A 145 8.80 -17.89 -3.03
CA ILE A 145 9.81 -18.94 -3.00
C ILE A 145 11.18 -18.29 -3.01
N ALA A 146 12.07 -18.62 -2.05
CA ALA A 146 13.41 -18.05 -1.97
C ALA A 146 14.40 -19.00 -1.30
N ASP A 147 15.69 -18.65 -1.35
CA ASP A 147 16.74 -19.31 -0.54
C ASP A 147 16.46 -19.14 0.94
N LYS A 148 16.39 -20.24 1.69
CA LYS A 148 15.99 -20.23 3.09
C LYS A 148 17.05 -19.64 4.01
N ALA A 149 18.32 -19.80 3.67
CA ALA A 149 19.42 -19.30 4.51
C ALA A 149 19.53 -17.76 4.42
N THR A 150 19.31 -17.22 3.22
CA THR A 150 19.40 -15.79 2.95
C THR A 150 18.10 -15.06 3.32
N TYR A 151 16.96 -15.68 3.07
CA TYR A 151 15.62 -15.08 3.23
C TYR A 151 14.72 -15.96 4.11
N PRO A 152 15.00 -16.07 5.43
CA PRO A 152 14.20 -16.91 6.35
C PRO A 152 12.76 -16.42 6.52
N TYR A 153 12.48 -15.13 6.26
CA TYR A 153 11.13 -14.55 6.29
C TYR A 153 10.66 -14.19 4.89
N LEU A 154 9.50 -14.75 4.50
CA LEU A 154 8.81 -14.51 3.23
C LEU A 154 7.40 -13.98 3.55
N LEU A 155 7.20 -12.68 3.37
CA LEU A 155 6.01 -11.96 3.83
C LEU A 155 5.19 -11.44 2.64
N SER A 156 3.86 -11.47 2.76
CA SER A 156 2.95 -10.80 1.85
C SER A 156 1.62 -10.44 2.55
N ASN A 157 0.68 -9.87 1.79
CA ASN A 157 -0.61 -9.43 2.31
C ASN A 157 -1.50 -10.58 2.79
N GLY A 158 -2.28 -10.32 3.83
CA GLY A 158 -3.32 -11.22 4.30
C GLY A 158 -2.86 -12.19 5.39
N ASN A 159 -3.48 -13.36 5.46
CA ASN A 159 -3.16 -14.41 6.42
C ASN A 159 -2.25 -15.46 5.78
N ARG A 160 -1.29 -15.99 6.55
CA ARG A 160 -0.44 -17.10 6.11
C ARG A 160 -1.26 -18.39 6.09
N ILE A 161 -1.41 -19.00 4.90
CA ILE A 161 -2.26 -20.18 4.72
C ILE A 161 -1.47 -21.48 4.54
N ALA A 162 -0.24 -21.41 4.04
CA ALA A 162 0.62 -22.58 3.85
C ALA A 162 2.10 -22.19 3.81
N GLN A 163 2.97 -23.17 4.05
CA GLN A 163 4.42 -23.03 3.90
C GLN A 163 5.05 -24.42 3.70
N GLY A 164 6.26 -24.48 3.15
CA GLY A 164 6.98 -25.74 2.96
C GLY A 164 8.40 -25.55 2.46
N GLU A 165 9.11 -26.66 2.39
CA GLU A 165 10.44 -26.73 1.79
C GLU A 165 10.34 -26.86 0.26
N ALA A 166 11.34 -26.35 -0.43
CA ALA A 166 11.54 -26.52 -1.87
C ALA A 166 12.93 -27.13 -2.11
N GLU A 167 13.23 -27.49 -3.35
CA GLU A 167 14.52 -28.06 -3.71
C GLU A 167 15.68 -27.06 -3.51
N ASN A 168 16.90 -27.57 -3.41
CA ASN A 168 18.15 -26.79 -3.34
C ASN A 168 18.24 -25.80 -2.17
N GLY A 169 17.70 -26.17 -0.99
CA GLY A 169 17.78 -25.33 0.22
C GLY A 169 16.83 -24.15 0.21
N ARG A 170 15.90 -24.12 -0.72
CA ARG A 170 14.87 -23.10 -0.80
C ARG A 170 13.64 -23.48 0.01
N HIS A 171 12.79 -22.51 0.31
CA HIS A 171 11.49 -22.69 0.96
C HIS A 171 10.45 -21.77 0.34
N TRP A 172 9.19 -21.99 0.71
CA TRP A 172 8.10 -21.15 0.25
C TRP A 172 7.08 -20.90 1.35
N VAL A 173 6.43 -19.75 1.26
CA VAL A 173 5.28 -19.37 2.10
C VAL A 173 4.17 -18.86 1.19
N GLN A 174 2.92 -19.22 1.52
CA GLN A 174 1.72 -18.78 0.80
C GLN A 174 0.81 -17.98 1.72
N TRP A 175 0.42 -16.82 1.21
CA TRP A 175 -0.43 -15.84 1.87
C TRP A 175 -1.75 -15.67 1.11
N GLN A 176 -2.84 -15.36 1.80
CA GLN A 176 -4.11 -15.04 1.17
C GLN A 176 -4.75 -13.85 1.85
N ASP A 177 -5.06 -12.82 1.06
CA ASP A 177 -5.90 -11.72 1.49
C ASP A 177 -7.34 -12.00 1.05
N PRO A 178 -8.25 -12.29 1.99
CA PRO A 178 -9.64 -12.62 1.66
C PRO A 178 -10.45 -11.40 1.21
N HIS A 179 -9.92 -10.18 1.43
CA HIS A 179 -10.59 -8.94 1.10
C HIS A 179 -10.12 -8.42 -0.26
N PRO A 180 -11.05 -8.13 -1.20
CA PRO A 180 -10.67 -7.52 -2.46
C PRO A 180 -9.98 -6.17 -2.24
N LYS A 181 -8.82 -5.98 -2.88
CA LYS A 181 -8.03 -4.75 -2.81
C LYS A 181 -7.49 -4.35 -4.17
N PRO A 182 -7.18 -3.06 -4.39
CA PRO A 182 -6.45 -2.62 -5.58
C PRO A 182 -4.98 -3.02 -5.51
N ALA A 183 -4.33 -3.03 -6.67
CA ALA A 183 -2.93 -3.46 -6.82
C ALA A 183 -1.93 -2.59 -6.06
N TYR A 184 -2.22 -1.30 -5.83
CA TYR A 184 -1.31 -0.42 -5.10
C TYR A 184 -1.09 -0.82 -3.63
N LEU A 185 -2.00 -1.62 -3.05
CA LEU A 185 -1.89 -2.15 -1.69
C LEU A 185 -1.14 -3.50 -1.61
N PHE A 186 -0.67 -4.02 -2.75
CA PHE A 186 0.13 -5.24 -2.78
C PHE A 186 1.49 -4.99 -2.13
N ALA A 187 1.90 -5.94 -1.28
CA ALA A 187 3.23 -5.96 -0.68
C ALA A 187 3.83 -7.36 -0.65
N LEU A 188 5.15 -7.40 -0.84
CA LEU A 188 6.01 -8.54 -0.63
C LEU A 188 7.30 -8.08 0.02
N VAL A 189 7.73 -8.77 1.08
CA VAL A 189 9.06 -8.60 1.69
C VAL A 189 9.69 -9.96 1.91
N ALA A 190 10.98 -10.10 1.55
CA ALA A 190 11.76 -11.28 1.87
C ALA A 190 13.13 -10.86 2.43
N GLY A 191 13.50 -11.36 3.62
CA GLY A 191 14.73 -10.95 4.28
C GLY A 191 15.05 -11.74 5.55
N ASP A 192 16.16 -11.37 6.19
CA ASP A 192 16.58 -11.88 7.49
C ASP A 192 16.49 -10.77 8.55
N PHE A 193 15.46 -10.83 9.39
CA PHE A 193 15.10 -9.79 10.35
C PHE A 193 15.15 -10.27 11.79
N ASP A 194 15.29 -9.33 12.73
CA ASP A 194 14.83 -9.51 14.09
C ASP A 194 13.34 -9.19 14.18
N VAL A 195 12.58 -9.90 15.01
CA VAL A 195 11.12 -9.77 15.05
C VAL A 195 10.61 -9.55 16.47
N LEU A 196 9.98 -8.41 16.71
CA LEU A 196 9.21 -8.15 17.92
C LEU A 196 7.79 -8.68 17.73
N ARG A 197 7.32 -9.51 18.68
CA ARG A 197 6.00 -10.14 18.64
C ARG A 197 5.16 -9.75 19.82
N ASP A 198 3.87 -9.53 19.58
CA ASP A 198 2.85 -9.32 20.58
C ASP A 198 1.48 -9.81 20.04
N LYS A 199 0.42 -9.63 20.81
CA LYS A 199 -0.96 -9.97 20.44
C LYS A 199 -1.91 -8.88 20.86
N TYR A 200 -2.94 -8.67 20.05
CA TYR A 200 -4.06 -7.83 20.41
C TYR A 200 -5.35 -8.64 20.39
N THR A 201 -6.17 -8.49 21.42
CA THR A 201 -7.53 -9.07 21.43
C THR A 201 -8.54 -7.98 21.10
N THR A 202 -9.25 -8.13 19.98
CA THR A 202 -10.25 -7.16 19.53
C THR A 202 -11.47 -7.13 20.46
N MET A 203 -12.28 -6.09 20.34
CA MET A 203 -13.50 -5.97 21.18
C MET A 203 -14.49 -7.12 20.97
N SER A 204 -14.50 -7.79 19.81
CA SER A 204 -15.28 -9.02 19.57
C SER A 204 -14.63 -10.29 20.15
N GLY A 205 -13.42 -10.21 20.73
CA GLY A 205 -12.69 -11.33 21.33
C GLY A 205 -11.81 -12.11 20.38
N ARG A 206 -11.56 -11.62 19.17
CA ARG A 206 -10.64 -12.23 18.21
C ARG A 206 -9.18 -11.84 18.53
N ASN A 207 -8.28 -12.83 18.50
CA ASN A 207 -6.86 -12.57 18.67
C ASN A 207 -6.22 -12.23 17.32
N VAL A 208 -5.39 -11.19 17.33
CA VAL A 208 -4.56 -10.75 16.20
C VAL A 208 -3.10 -10.84 16.62
N ASP A 209 -2.30 -11.57 15.85
CA ASP A 209 -0.85 -11.60 16.04
C ASP A 209 -0.24 -10.29 15.49
N LEU A 210 0.67 -9.68 16.26
CA LEU A 210 1.36 -8.44 15.90
C LEU A 210 2.85 -8.75 15.73
N GLU A 211 3.41 -8.42 14.56
CA GLU A 211 4.81 -8.66 14.26
C GLU A 211 5.46 -7.40 13.67
N ILE A 212 6.56 -6.93 14.29
CA ILE A 212 7.40 -5.85 13.77
C ILE A 212 8.77 -6.42 13.40
N PHE A 213 9.09 -6.35 12.12
CA PHE A 213 10.34 -6.82 11.53
C PHE A 213 11.30 -5.64 11.40
N VAL A 214 12.51 -5.79 11.91
CA VAL A 214 13.57 -4.78 11.89
C VAL A 214 14.89 -5.43 11.49
N ASP A 215 15.81 -4.65 10.94
CA ASP A 215 17.16 -5.14 10.68
C ASP A 215 17.83 -5.64 11.95
N LYS A 216 18.70 -6.65 11.81
CA LYS A 216 19.40 -7.29 12.92
C LYS A 216 20.05 -6.27 13.86
N GLY A 217 19.84 -6.46 15.15
CA GLY A 217 20.40 -5.62 16.23
C GLY A 217 19.58 -4.38 16.57
N ASN A 218 18.35 -4.21 16.00
CA ASN A 218 17.48 -3.06 16.27
C ASN A 218 16.23 -3.41 17.11
N LEU A 219 16.13 -4.64 17.62
CA LEU A 219 14.92 -5.11 18.29
C LEU A 219 14.56 -4.29 19.54
N ASP A 220 15.56 -3.85 20.30
CA ASP A 220 15.42 -3.03 21.52
C ASP A 220 14.85 -1.63 21.24
N ARG A 221 14.83 -1.19 19.97
CA ARG A 221 14.35 0.12 19.54
C ARG A 221 12.92 0.10 18.99
N ALA A 222 12.29 -1.08 18.84
CA ALA A 222 10.98 -1.24 18.22
C ALA A 222 9.81 -1.19 19.22
N GLY A 223 10.07 -1.15 20.53
CA GLY A 223 9.05 -1.28 21.58
C GLY A 223 7.98 -0.18 21.54
N HIS A 224 8.38 1.07 21.26
CA HIS A 224 7.43 2.18 21.16
C HIS A 224 6.46 2.03 19.96
N ALA A 225 6.95 1.54 18.83
CA ALA A 225 6.12 1.27 17.66
C ALA A 225 5.06 0.19 17.96
N MET A 226 5.41 -0.88 18.69
CA MET A 226 4.46 -1.90 19.12
C MET A 226 3.39 -1.33 20.05
N THR A 227 3.78 -0.52 21.03
CA THR A 227 2.84 0.16 21.92
C THR A 227 1.91 1.09 21.16
N SER A 228 2.44 1.84 20.20
CA SER A 228 1.66 2.74 19.34
C SER A 228 0.65 1.99 18.48
N LEU A 229 1.02 0.82 17.93
CA LEU A 229 0.11 -0.04 17.18
C LEU A 229 -1.06 -0.54 18.04
N ILE A 230 -0.77 -1.07 19.24
CA ILE A 230 -1.81 -1.53 20.17
C ILE A 230 -2.75 -0.38 20.56
N ASN A 231 -2.21 0.81 20.83
CA ASN A 231 -3.01 2.00 21.15
C ASN A 231 -3.88 2.43 19.95
N SER A 232 -3.38 2.32 18.71
CA SER A 232 -4.13 2.64 17.50
C SER A 232 -5.32 1.70 17.30
N MET A 233 -5.09 0.39 17.49
CA MET A 233 -6.14 -0.63 17.41
C MET A 233 -7.24 -0.36 18.44
N LYS A 234 -6.86 -0.13 19.68
CA LYS A 234 -7.79 0.16 20.78
C LYS A 234 -8.57 1.45 20.53
N TRP A 235 -7.90 2.53 20.13
CA TRP A 235 -8.55 3.82 19.88
C TRP A 235 -9.57 3.75 18.75
N ASP A 236 -9.27 3.01 17.67
CA ASP A 236 -10.17 2.86 16.53
C ASP A 236 -11.43 2.08 16.90
N GLU A 237 -11.28 1.02 17.70
CA GLU A 237 -12.41 0.28 18.26
C GLU A 237 -13.27 1.13 19.20
N GLU A 238 -12.65 1.85 20.15
CA GLU A 238 -13.37 2.65 21.14
C GLU A 238 -14.09 3.85 20.51
N ARG A 239 -13.48 4.50 19.52
CA ARG A 239 -13.99 5.73 18.93
C ARG A 239 -14.92 5.53 17.75
N PHE A 240 -14.65 4.54 16.91
CA PHE A 240 -15.36 4.31 15.65
C PHE A 240 -16.04 2.94 15.57
N GLY A 241 -15.76 2.03 16.49
CA GLY A 241 -16.27 0.66 16.44
C GLY A 241 -15.64 -0.16 15.31
N LEU A 242 -14.42 0.18 14.90
CA LEU A 242 -13.73 -0.42 13.77
C LEU A 242 -12.65 -1.40 14.25
N GLU A 243 -12.91 -2.70 14.09
CA GLU A 243 -11.93 -3.75 14.38
C GLU A 243 -11.02 -4.02 13.20
N TYR A 244 -9.78 -4.46 13.48
CA TYR A 244 -8.92 -5.02 12.47
C TYR A 244 -9.47 -6.34 11.93
N ASP A 245 -9.31 -6.65 10.67
CA ASP A 245 -10.08 -7.68 9.95
C ASP A 245 -9.25 -8.85 9.37
N LEU A 246 -7.96 -8.94 9.73
CA LEU A 246 -7.08 -10.09 9.49
C LEU A 246 -6.58 -10.70 10.81
N ASP A 247 -5.98 -11.89 10.77
CA ASP A 247 -5.50 -12.60 11.97
C ASP A 247 -4.06 -12.20 12.35
N ILE A 248 -3.39 -11.43 11.48
CA ILE A 248 -2.02 -10.93 11.70
C ILE A 248 -1.90 -9.49 11.17
N TYR A 249 -1.15 -8.66 11.89
CA TYR A 249 -0.70 -7.34 11.46
C TYR A 249 0.82 -7.28 11.48
N MET A 250 1.41 -6.97 10.34
CA MET A 250 2.86 -6.93 10.18
C MET A 250 3.35 -5.53 9.82
N ILE A 251 4.45 -5.12 10.42
CA ILE A 251 5.22 -3.92 10.08
C ILE A 251 6.64 -4.35 9.73
N VAL A 252 7.18 -3.86 8.62
CA VAL A 252 8.58 -4.04 8.25
C VAL A 252 9.25 -2.68 8.17
N ALA A 253 10.31 -2.48 8.94
CA ALA A 253 11.13 -1.27 8.91
C ALA A 253 12.28 -1.45 7.91
N VAL A 254 12.41 -0.55 6.95
CA VAL A 254 13.47 -0.53 5.94
C VAL A 254 14.13 0.85 5.87
N ASP A 255 15.43 0.89 5.56
CA ASP A 255 16.19 2.15 5.50
C ASP A 255 16.04 2.88 4.16
N PHE A 256 15.93 2.13 3.04
CA PHE A 256 15.76 2.69 1.70
C PHE A 256 14.29 2.61 1.28
N PHE A 257 13.55 3.65 1.63
CA PHE A 257 12.13 3.76 1.34
C PHE A 257 11.77 5.20 0.93
N ASN A 258 11.02 5.37 -0.16
CA ASN A 258 10.69 6.66 -0.75
C ASN A 258 9.69 7.48 0.08
N MET A 259 8.90 6.80 0.91
CA MET A 259 7.82 7.36 1.71
C MET A 259 8.17 7.32 3.20
N GLY A 260 7.36 7.95 4.04
CA GLY A 260 7.44 7.76 5.48
C GLY A 260 7.02 6.34 5.88
N ALA A 261 5.89 5.90 5.38
CA ALA A 261 5.35 4.56 5.49
C ALA A 261 4.36 4.27 4.35
N MET A 262 3.84 3.04 4.29
CA MET A 262 2.84 2.59 3.33
C MET A 262 1.89 1.58 3.97
N GLU A 263 0.60 1.82 3.82
CA GLU A 263 -0.50 1.08 4.43
C GLU A 263 -0.84 -0.27 3.78
N ASN A 264 0.05 -0.92 3.07
CA ASN A 264 -0.21 -2.19 2.40
C ASN A 264 -0.97 -3.17 3.30
N LYS A 265 -2.09 -3.71 2.83
CA LYS A 265 -3.03 -4.49 3.64
C LYS A 265 -2.35 -5.64 4.37
N GLY A 266 -2.30 -5.57 5.71
CA GLY A 266 -1.73 -6.60 6.58
C GLY A 266 -0.19 -6.64 6.65
N LEU A 267 0.51 -5.89 5.80
CA LEU A 267 1.97 -5.82 5.74
C LEU A 267 2.40 -4.37 5.44
N ASN A 268 2.39 -3.51 6.46
CA ASN A 268 2.84 -2.14 6.31
C ASN A 268 4.38 -2.08 6.19
N ILE A 269 4.86 -1.22 5.32
CA ILE A 269 6.29 -0.98 5.13
C ILE A 269 6.61 0.44 5.56
N PHE A 270 7.59 0.59 6.44
CA PHE A 270 7.97 1.84 7.07
C PHE A 270 9.43 2.19 6.79
N ASN A 271 9.71 3.45 6.58
CA ASN A 271 11.07 3.94 6.81
C ASN A 271 11.41 3.72 8.29
N SER A 272 12.58 3.16 8.58
CA SER A 272 13.04 2.81 9.93
C SER A 272 12.97 3.96 10.94
N LYS A 273 13.07 5.20 10.45
CA LYS A 273 12.90 6.44 11.22
C LYS A 273 11.55 6.51 11.95
N PHE A 274 10.50 5.89 11.43
CA PHE A 274 9.15 5.91 12.01
C PHE A 274 8.79 4.61 12.76
N VAL A 275 9.82 3.78 13.07
CA VAL A 275 9.68 2.56 13.87
C VAL A 275 10.68 2.55 15.03
N LEU A 276 11.92 3.00 14.80
CA LEU A 276 13.04 2.81 15.70
C LEU A 276 13.31 4.05 16.57
N ALA A 277 13.18 3.90 17.89
CA ALA A 277 13.57 4.93 18.86
C ALA A 277 14.14 4.31 20.13
N ASN A 278 15.09 4.98 20.74
CA ASN A 278 15.59 4.67 22.08
C ASN A 278 15.87 5.95 22.89
N ASP A 279 15.97 5.81 24.21
CA ASP A 279 16.10 6.94 25.14
C ASP A 279 17.40 7.73 24.98
N GLN A 280 18.41 7.19 24.28
CA GLN A 280 19.72 7.82 24.16
C GLN A 280 19.81 8.76 22.95
N THR A 281 19.01 8.50 21.90
CA THR A 281 19.15 9.20 20.63
C THR A 281 17.86 9.84 20.13
N ALA A 282 16.68 9.36 20.56
CA ALA A 282 15.40 9.88 20.14
C ALA A 282 14.94 11.05 21.01
N THR A 283 14.31 12.03 20.38
CA THR A 283 13.64 13.15 21.04
C THR A 283 12.15 12.85 21.25
N ASP A 284 11.47 13.64 22.10
CA ASP A 284 10.00 13.57 22.24
C ASP A 284 9.29 13.66 20.88
N ARG A 285 9.83 14.44 19.96
CA ARG A 285 9.29 14.59 18.61
C ARG A 285 9.40 13.30 17.79
N ASP A 286 10.47 12.55 17.95
CA ASP A 286 10.63 11.25 17.28
C ASP A 286 9.61 10.24 17.81
N TYR A 287 9.41 10.17 19.12
CA TYR A 287 8.39 9.31 19.74
C TYR A 287 6.96 9.68 19.29
N LEU A 288 6.61 10.96 19.30
CA LEU A 288 5.31 11.46 18.82
C LEU A 288 5.13 11.21 17.31
N GLY A 289 6.20 11.33 16.53
CA GLY A 289 6.19 11.04 15.10
C GLY A 289 5.95 9.56 14.81
N ILE A 290 6.58 8.65 15.55
CA ILE A 290 6.34 7.20 15.44
C ILE A 290 4.88 6.88 15.78
N GLU A 291 4.36 7.39 16.91
CA GLU A 291 2.96 7.19 17.30
C GLU A 291 1.99 7.66 16.22
N ALA A 292 2.20 8.85 15.68
CA ALA A 292 1.33 9.44 14.67
C ALA A 292 1.34 8.64 13.36
N VAL A 293 2.52 8.24 12.85
CA VAL A 293 2.64 7.50 11.58
C VAL A 293 2.17 6.06 11.74
N ILE A 294 2.46 5.38 12.85
CA ILE A 294 1.89 4.04 13.14
C ILE A 294 0.36 4.12 13.16
N GLY A 295 -0.20 5.13 13.81
CA GLY A 295 -1.65 5.36 13.82
C GLY A 295 -2.21 5.62 12.42
N HIS A 296 -1.56 6.48 11.65
CA HIS A 296 -1.94 6.82 10.28
C HIS A 296 -2.06 5.56 9.42
N GLU A 297 -1.02 4.73 9.36
CA GLU A 297 -1.01 3.52 8.54
C GLU A 297 -2.02 2.47 9.04
N TYR A 298 -2.20 2.35 10.35
CA TYR A 298 -3.23 1.47 10.90
C TYR A 298 -4.64 1.93 10.52
N PHE A 299 -4.94 3.24 10.59
CA PHE A 299 -6.27 3.76 10.28
C PHE A 299 -6.64 3.64 8.81
N HIS A 300 -5.64 3.58 7.93
CA HIS A 300 -5.85 3.24 6.53
C HIS A 300 -6.49 1.87 6.33
N ASN A 301 -6.46 0.95 7.29
CA ASN A 301 -7.13 -0.34 7.16
C ASN A 301 -8.59 -0.20 6.72
N TRP A 302 -9.29 0.81 7.26
CA TRP A 302 -10.66 1.15 6.89
C TRP A 302 -10.73 2.32 5.91
N THR A 303 -9.98 3.39 6.14
CA THR A 303 -10.01 4.61 5.32
C THR A 303 -8.87 4.63 4.28
N GLY A 304 -9.00 3.78 3.28
CA GLY A 304 -8.02 3.57 2.22
C GLY A 304 -8.06 2.13 1.68
N ASN A 305 -8.04 1.13 2.57
CA ASN A 305 -7.95 -0.27 2.17
C ASN A 305 -9.33 -0.92 1.97
N ARG A 306 -10.19 -0.95 3.01
CA ARG A 306 -11.54 -1.51 2.91
C ARG A 306 -12.49 -0.57 2.16
N VAL A 307 -12.35 0.73 2.35
CA VAL A 307 -13.00 1.78 1.57
C VAL A 307 -11.90 2.53 0.82
N THR A 308 -11.74 2.24 -0.46
CA THR A 308 -10.65 2.73 -1.30
C THR A 308 -11.08 3.80 -2.30
N CYS A 309 -10.11 4.44 -2.96
CA CYS A 309 -10.34 5.46 -3.96
C CYS A 309 -10.84 4.85 -5.28
N ARG A 310 -11.77 5.55 -5.96
CA ARG A 310 -12.18 5.21 -7.33
C ARG A 310 -11.05 5.48 -8.34
N ASP A 311 -10.36 6.60 -8.16
CA ASP A 311 -9.26 7.06 -8.99
C ASP A 311 -8.35 7.97 -8.16
N TRP A 312 -7.14 8.23 -8.62
CA TRP A 312 -6.13 8.99 -7.89
C TRP A 312 -6.51 10.47 -7.64
N PHE A 313 -7.45 11.04 -8.40
CA PHE A 313 -7.96 12.38 -8.12
C PHE A 313 -8.78 12.47 -6.82
N GLN A 314 -9.16 11.32 -6.25
CA GLN A 314 -9.89 11.21 -4.98
C GLN A 314 -8.95 11.01 -3.77
N LEU A 315 -7.65 11.16 -3.92
CA LEU A 315 -6.63 10.80 -2.92
C LEU A 315 -6.87 11.43 -1.53
N SER A 316 -7.40 12.65 -1.45
CA SER A 316 -7.77 13.29 -0.17
C SER A 316 -8.84 12.53 0.61
N LEU A 317 -9.66 11.68 -0.04
CA LEU A 317 -10.67 10.87 0.66
C LEU A 317 -10.03 9.74 1.46
N LYS A 318 -8.83 9.31 1.11
CA LYS A 318 -8.06 8.40 1.96
C LYS A 318 -7.05 9.18 2.81
N GLU A 319 -6.18 10.00 2.23
CA GLU A 319 -5.10 10.68 2.94
C GLU A 319 -5.58 11.76 3.89
N GLY A 320 -6.38 12.71 3.39
CA GLY A 320 -6.90 13.80 4.23
C GLY A 320 -7.79 13.29 5.37
N LEU A 321 -8.57 12.22 5.13
CA LEU A 321 -9.39 11.60 6.17
C LEU A 321 -8.51 10.87 7.20
N THR A 322 -7.48 10.19 6.77
CA THR A 322 -6.60 9.45 7.69
C THR A 322 -5.70 10.39 8.47
N VAL A 323 -5.20 11.49 7.89
CA VAL A 323 -4.51 12.57 8.63
C VAL A 323 -5.44 13.19 9.68
N PHE A 324 -6.72 13.41 9.36
CA PHE A 324 -7.67 13.86 10.37
C PHE A 324 -7.78 12.87 11.53
N ARG A 325 -7.80 11.57 11.26
CA ARG A 325 -7.92 10.52 12.27
C ARG A 325 -6.65 10.41 13.12
N ASP A 326 -5.45 10.44 12.52
CA ASP A 326 -4.18 10.39 13.25
C ASP A 326 -3.98 11.62 14.14
N GLN A 327 -4.38 12.81 13.68
CA GLN A 327 -4.36 14.04 14.48
C GLN A 327 -5.33 13.97 15.67
N GLU A 328 -6.50 13.37 15.51
CA GLU A 328 -7.45 13.14 16.61
C GLU A 328 -6.92 12.06 17.58
N PHE A 329 -6.30 10.98 17.09
CA PHE A 329 -5.65 9.96 17.88
C PHE A 329 -4.54 10.55 18.76
N SER A 330 -3.57 11.25 18.16
CA SER A 330 -2.49 11.90 18.89
C SER A 330 -3.01 12.95 19.88
N SER A 331 -4.15 13.60 19.57
CA SER A 331 -4.78 14.56 20.48
C SER A 331 -5.47 13.91 21.67
N ASP A 332 -6.02 12.72 21.50
CA ASP A 332 -6.69 11.98 22.57
C ASP A 332 -5.68 11.26 23.49
N LEU A 333 -4.53 10.85 22.96
CA LEU A 333 -3.46 10.22 23.76
C LEU A 333 -2.56 11.26 24.47
N GLY A 334 -2.36 12.41 23.84
CA GLY A 334 -1.45 13.45 24.30
C GLY A 334 -2.14 14.78 24.64
N SER A 335 -1.52 15.87 24.24
CA SER A 335 -2.07 17.23 24.44
C SER A 335 -2.75 17.75 23.18
N ARG A 336 -4.07 17.81 23.18
CA ARG A 336 -4.86 18.36 22.07
C ARG A 336 -4.45 19.78 21.70
N ALA A 337 -4.10 20.62 22.67
CA ALA A 337 -3.68 22.00 22.41
C ALA A 337 -2.31 22.05 21.71
N VAL A 338 -1.35 21.25 22.14
CA VAL A 338 -0.01 21.18 21.53
C VAL A 338 -0.11 20.62 20.12
N ASN A 339 -0.78 19.49 19.93
CA ASN A 339 -1.00 18.89 18.61
C ASN A 339 -1.68 19.88 17.66
N ARG A 340 -2.70 20.60 18.12
CA ARG A 340 -3.38 21.60 17.29
C ARG A 340 -2.45 22.76 16.88
N ILE A 341 -1.59 23.23 17.76
CA ILE A 341 -0.61 24.29 17.45
C ILE A 341 0.34 23.81 16.36
N ASP A 342 0.85 22.56 16.46
CA ASP A 342 1.78 22.02 15.47
C ASP A 342 1.11 21.77 14.11
N ASN A 343 -0.11 21.24 14.08
CA ASN A 343 -0.89 21.09 12.85
C ASN A 343 -1.15 22.46 12.18
N VAL A 344 -1.48 23.49 12.95
CA VAL A 344 -1.66 24.87 12.42
C VAL A 344 -0.35 25.42 11.85
N ARG A 345 0.80 25.10 12.45
CA ARG A 345 2.11 25.52 11.92
C ARG A 345 2.37 24.91 10.56
N ILE A 346 2.04 23.62 10.35
CA ILE A 346 2.17 22.95 9.05
C ILE A 346 1.25 23.61 8.01
N ILE A 347 0.01 23.88 8.36
CA ILE A 347 -0.93 24.56 7.44
C ILE A 347 -0.44 25.97 7.10
N ARG A 348 -0.12 26.79 8.08
CA ARG A 348 0.22 28.21 7.85
C ARG A 348 1.63 28.43 7.30
N GLY A 349 2.52 27.48 7.46
CA GLY A 349 3.88 27.53 6.92
C GLY A 349 3.94 26.84 5.55
N PRO A 350 4.37 25.59 5.50
CA PRO A 350 4.67 24.91 4.24
C PRO A 350 3.45 24.71 3.33
N GLN A 351 2.23 24.46 3.86
CA GLN A 351 1.06 24.29 3.01
C GLN A 351 0.63 25.60 2.34
N PHE A 352 0.64 26.73 3.06
CA PHE A 352 0.35 28.05 2.45
C PHE A 352 1.42 28.41 1.40
N ALA A 353 2.68 28.04 1.62
CA ALA A 353 3.72 28.20 0.62
C ALA A 353 3.46 27.37 -0.65
N GLU A 354 3.00 26.12 -0.49
CA GLU A 354 2.58 25.27 -1.60
C GLU A 354 1.41 25.89 -2.38
N ASP A 355 0.37 26.37 -1.69
CA ASP A 355 -0.79 27.05 -2.29
C ASP A 355 -0.42 28.36 -3.03
N ALA A 356 0.64 29.04 -2.62
CA ALA A 356 1.14 30.26 -3.27
C ALA A 356 2.12 29.98 -4.41
N SER A 357 2.48 28.72 -4.66
CA SER A 357 3.47 28.31 -5.66
C SER A 357 2.81 27.96 -7.01
N PRO A 358 3.61 27.81 -8.09
CA PRO A 358 3.12 27.25 -9.36
C PRO A 358 2.57 25.81 -9.25
N MET A 359 2.88 25.11 -8.15
CA MET A 359 2.37 23.75 -7.86
C MET A 359 0.99 23.77 -7.18
N SER A 360 0.38 24.94 -6.96
CA SER A 360 -0.93 25.07 -6.33
C SER A 360 -2.01 24.24 -7.04
N HIS A 361 -2.77 23.51 -6.25
CA HIS A 361 -3.89 22.69 -6.73
C HIS A 361 -4.96 22.53 -5.62
N PRO A 362 -6.23 22.27 -5.96
CA PRO A 362 -7.25 21.98 -4.94
C PRO A 362 -7.00 20.61 -4.28
N ILE A 363 -7.64 20.38 -3.10
CA ILE A 363 -7.60 19.07 -2.42
C ILE A 363 -8.15 17.91 -3.28
N ARG A 364 -8.95 18.23 -4.30
CA ARG A 364 -9.39 17.32 -5.36
C ARG A 364 -8.90 17.87 -6.68
N PRO A 365 -7.70 17.46 -7.13
CA PRO A 365 -7.11 17.99 -8.35
C PRO A 365 -7.96 17.68 -9.60
N ASP A 366 -7.81 18.51 -10.63
CA ASP A 366 -8.51 18.33 -11.92
C ASP A 366 -7.64 17.69 -12.99
N LYS A 367 -6.32 17.82 -12.86
CA LYS A 367 -5.34 17.31 -13.83
C LYS A 367 -4.03 16.95 -13.15
N VAL A 368 -3.31 16.03 -13.77
CA VAL A 368 -1.95 15.61 -13.36
C VAL A 368 -1.18 15.11 -14.58
N ILE A 369 0.15 15.18 -14.53
CA ILE A 369 1.04 14.52 -15.47
C ILE A 369 1.53 13.21 -14.87
N GLU A 370 2.05 13.26 -13.64
CA GLU A 370 2.59 12.14 -12.89
C GLU A 370 1.80 11.94 -11.60
N MET A 371 1.25 10.73 -11.36
CA MET A 371 0.39 10.46 -10.20
C MET A 371 1.09 10.68 -8.87
N ASN A 372 2.38 10.38 -8.79
CA ASN A 372 3.18 10.60 -7.59
C ASN A 372 3.25 12.08 -7.15
N ASN A 373 2.93 13.03 -8.02
CA ASN A 373 2.85 14.45 -7.68
C ASN A 373 1.59 14.85 -6.90
N PHE A 374 0.66 13.92 -6.66
CA PHE A 374 -0.52 14.19 -5.83
C PHE A 374 -0.26 14.07 -4.31
N TYR A 375 0.87 13.50 -3.90
CA TYR A 375 1.24 13.31 -2.49
C TYR A 375 1.80 14.63 -1.93
N THR A 376 0.89 15.57 -1.62
CA THR A 376 1.18 16.97 -1.28
C THR A 376 0.57 17.35 0.05
N LEU A 377 1.09 18.42 0.67
CA LEU A 377 0.49 18.98 1.90
C LEU A 377 -0.95 19.46 1.68
N THR A 378 -1.29 19.84 0.46
CA THR A 378 -2.67 20.19 0.10
C THR A 378 -3.60 19.00 0.22
N VAL A 379 -3.23 17.83 -0.32
CA VAL A 379 -4.04 16.61 -0.27
C VAL A 379 -4.16 16.09 1.15
N TYR A 380 -3.06 16.02 1.89
CA TYR A 380 -2.96 15.50 3.25
C TYR A 380 -3.51 16.49 4.28
N GLU A 381 -2.81 17.58 4.50
CA GLU A 381 -3.05 18.50 5.62
C GLU A 381 -4.25 19.41 5.39
N LYS A 382 -4.34 20.06 4.21
CA LYS A 382 -5.51 20.88 3.88
C LYS A 382 -6.76 20.01 3.71
N GLY A 383 -6.62 18.79 3.16
CA GLY A 383 -7.68 17.77 3.13
C GLY A 383 -8.22 17.48 4.52
N SER A 384 -7.34 17.24 5.49
CA SER A 384 -7.71 16.99 6.90
C SER A 384 -8.41 18.18 7.54
N GLU A 385 -7.97 19.41 7.29
CA GLU A 385 -8.61 20.63 7.80
C GLU A 385 -10.04 20.82 7.26
N VAL A 386 -10.29 20.48 6.00
CA VAL A 386 -11.64 20.51 5.43
C VAL A 386 -12.54 19.50 6.14
N ILE A 387 -12.06 18.29 6.43
CA ILE A 387 -12.81 17.26 7.17
C ILE A 387 -13.08 17.74 8.60
N ARG A 388 -12.11 18.35 9.26
CA ARG A 388 -12.26 18.95 10.59
C ARG A 388 -13.36 20.01 10.60
N MET A 389 -13.41 20.88 9.58
CA MET A 389 -14.47 21.88 9.43
C MET A 389 -15.87 21.22 9.31
N TYR A 390 -16.00 20.15 8.53
CA TYR A 390 -17.25 19.40 8.42
C TYR A 390 -17.68 18.82 9.77
N THR A 391 -16.77 18.21 10.51
CA THR A 391 -17.03 17.62 11.83
C THR A 391 -17.57 18.69 12.80
N LEU A 392 -16.95 19.86 12.85
CA LEU A 392 -17.40 20.98 13.69
C LEU A 392 -18.78 21.51 13.27
N CYS A 393 -19.06 21.60 11.98
CA CYS A 393 -20.36 22.04 11.46
C CYS A 393 -21.48 21.04 11.81
N LEU A 394 -21.21 19.75 11.73
CA LEU A 394 -22.16 18.68 12.06
C LEU A 394 -22.44 18.65 13.57
N ALA A 395 -21.41 18.74 14.40
CA ALA A 395 -21.57 18.79 15.86
C ALA A 395 -22.43 19.99 16.30
N ARG A 396 -22.23 21.19 15.71
CA ARG A 396 -23.07 22.38 15.96
C ARG A 396 -24.52 22.21 15.53
N LYS A 397 -24.79 21.45 14.47
CA LYS A 397 -26.18 21.14 14.05
C LYS A 397 -26.85 20.14 14.98
N ALA A 398 -26.12 19.16 15.49
CA ALA A 398 -26.63 18.20 16.46
C ALA A 398 -26.97 18.90 17.80
N SER A 399 -26.09 19.78 18.31
CA SER A 399 -26.32 20.51 19.56
C SER A 399 -27.45 21.55 19.50
N LYS A 400 -27.92 21.95 18.31
CA LYS A 400 -29.08 22.86 18.14
C LYS A 400 -30.41 22.12 18.05
N LYS A 401 -30.40 20.77 18.04
CA LYS A 401 -31.63 19.94 18.01
C LYS A 401 -32.00 19.36 19.38
N VAL A 402 -31.21 19.66 20.42
CA VAL A 402 -31.48 19.44 21.83
C VAL A 402 -31.83 20.75 22.46
#